data_753aa3387268bdf43f4f22785eaa816b
#
_entry.id   753aa3387268bdf43f4f22785eaa816b
#
_cell.length_a   1.000
_cell.length_b   1.000
_cell.length_c   1.000
_cell.angle_alpha   90.00
_cell.angle_beta   90.00
_cell.angle_gamma   90.00
#
_symmetry.space_group_name_H-M   'P 1'
#
loop_
_entity.id
_entity.type
_entity.pdbx_description
1 polymer ?
#
loop_
_entity_poly.entity_id
_entity_poly.type
_entity_poly.pdbx_seq_one_letter_code
_entity_poly.pdbx_strand_id
1 'polypeptide(L)'
;MRVLLLVALVLFVTSCVPVSQETGVLEGHVSIGPLVPVVQEGVPEPTPAPEVYASRQIVIYASNGQTEVTRMQIDGQGNYRVELPVGTYVVDINHVGVDMAKELPKTVEIKSGQVTRLDVEIDTGIR
;
A
#
# COMPACT_ATOMS: atom_id res chain seq x y z
N MET A 1 -55.12 49.51 8.42
CA MET A 1 -53.72 49.33 8.08
C MET A 1 -53.39 47.88 8.08
N ARG A 2 -53.15 47.32 6.94
CA ARG A 2 -52.71 45.91 6.83
C ARG A 2 -51.19 45.89 6.63
N VAL A 3 -50.50 45.44 7.63
CA VAL A 3 -49.04 45.24 7.53
C VAL A 3 -48.83 43.89 6.85
N LEU A 4 -48.38 43.93 5.62
CA LEU A 4 -47.89 42.75 4.89
C LEU A 4 -46.51 42.36 5.41
N LEU A 5 -46.46 41.37 6.26
CA LEU A 5 -45.19 40.77 6.70
C LEU A 5 -44.69 39.87 5.58
N LEU A 6 -43.81 40.36 4.76
CA LEU A 6 -43.04 39.56 3.81
C LEU A 6 -41.97 38.80 4.61
N VAL A 7 -42.28 37.55 4.92
CA VAL A 7 -41.29 36.62 5.43
C VAL A 7 -40.46 36.18 4.23
N ALA A 8 -39.30 36.79 4.06
CA ALA A 8 -38.30 36.31 3.12
C ALA A 8 -37.71 35.02 3.69
N LEU A 9 -38.16 33.89 3.17
CA LEU A 9 -37.57 32.59 3.43
C LEU A 9 -36.23 32.51 2.70
N VAL A 10 -35.17 32.83 3.39
CA VAL A 10 -33.81 32.65 2.86
C VAL A 10 -33.52 31.14 2.90
N LEU A 11 -33.68 30.49 1.77
CA LEU A 11 -33.20 29.13 1.55
C LEU A 11 -31.68 29.15 1.54
N PHE A 12 -31.07 28.81 2.67
CA PHE A 12 -29.66 28.46 2.71
C PHE A 12 -29.48 27.14 1.98
N VAL A 13 -29.12 27.19 0.71
CA VAL A 13 -28.65 26.04 -0.02
C VAL A 13 -27.23 25.78 0.45
N THR A 14 -27.08 24.95 1.46
CA THR A 14 -25.78 24.38 1.81
C THR A 14 -25.39 23.42 0.70
N SER A 15 -24.66 23.90 -0.30
CA SER A 15 -24.04 23.04 -1.28
C SER A 15 -22.90 22.29 -0.57
N CYS A 16 -23.12 21.03 -0.19
CA CYS A 16 -22.03 20.13 0.15
C CYS A 16 -21.23 19.85 -1.12
N VAL A 17 -20.12 20.56 -1.28
CA VAL A 17 -19.13 20.22 -2.28
C VAL A 17 -18.40 18.97 -1.76
N PRO A 18 -18.46 17.80 -2.45
CA PRO A 18 -17.68 16.66 -2.04
C PRO A 18 -16.20 17.04 -2.13
N VAL A 19 -15.50 17.02 -1.00
CA VAL A 19 -14.04 17.20 -0.97
C VAL A 19 -13.47 15.93 -1.57
N SER A 20 -13.02 15.98 -2.84
CA SER A 20 -12.27 14.89 -3.43
C SER A 20 -10.90 14.86 -2.75
N GLN A 21 -10.64 13.77 -2.04
CA GLN A 21 -9.35 13.55 -1.40
C GLN A 21 -8.30 13.34 -2.48
N GLU A 22 -7.21 14.10 -2.41
CA GLU A 22 -6.06 13.92 -3.29
C GLU A 22 -5.41 12.57 -2.99
N THR A 23 -5.00 11.88 -4.04
CA THR A 23 -4.38 10.56 -3.95
C THR A 23 -3.09 10.51 -4.76
N GLY A 24 -2.24 9.57 -4.38
CA GLY A 24 -1.07 9.15 -5.13
C GLY A 24 -1.03 7.63 -5.19
N VAL A 25 -0.04 7.10 -5.86
CA VAL A 25 0.12 5.65 -6.07
C VAL A 25 1.41 5.18 -5.42
N LEU A 26 1.31 4.07 -4.69
CA LEU A 26 2.46 3.29 -4.25
C LEU A 26 2.51 2.01 -5.07
N GLU A 27 3.65 1.73 -5.69
CA GLU A 27 3.86 0.50 -6.44
C GLU A 27 5.28 -0.01 -6.28
N GLY A 28 5.49 -1.27 -6.60
CA GLY A 28 6.80 -1.86 -6.58
C GLY A 28 6.81 -3.31 -6.96
N HIS A 29 8.00 -3.89 -6.93
CA HIS A 29 8.25 -5.30 -7.18
C HIS A 29 8.77 -5.96 -5.91
N VAL A 30 8.28 -7.17 -5.65
CA VAL A 30 8.70 -7.99 -4.51
C VAL A 30 9.55 -9.12 -5.02
N SER A 31 10.78 -9.20 -4.51
CA SER A 31 11.66 -10.35 -4.72
C SER A 31 11.61 -11.24 -3.50
N ILE A 32 11.50 -12.55 -3.70
CA ILE A 32 11.41 -13.53 -2.62
C ILE A 32 12.49 -14.59 -2.84
N GLY A 33 13.33 -14.79 -1.86
CA GLY A 33 14.39 -15.78 -1.91
C GLY A 33 15.16 -15.90 -0.60
N PRO A 34 16.05 -16.89 -0.48
CA PRO A 34 16.20 -18.03 -1.40
C PRO A 34 15.00 -18.98 -1.33
N LEU A 35 14.72 -19.67 -2.43
CA LEU A 35 13.63 -20.67 -2.51
C LEU A 35 14.16 -22.09 -2.32
N VAL A 36 15.46 -22.24 -2.40
CA VAL A 36 16.15 -23.52 -2.21
C VAL A 36 17.36 -23.32 -1.27
N PRO A 37 17.72 -24.32 -0.45
CA PRO A 37 18.79 -24.15 0.54
C PRO A 37 20.19 -24.06 -0.07
N VAL A 38 20.39 -24.55 -1.29
CA VAL A 38 21.66 -24.52 -1.99
C VAL A 38 21.44 -24.09 -3.43
N VAL A 39 22.16 -23.04 -3.84
CA VAL A 39 22.23 -22.63 -5.24
C VAL A 39 23.40 -23.34 -5.89
N GLN A 40 23.13 -24.16 -6.91
CA GLN A 40 24.16 -24.83 -7.68
C GLN A 40 24.78 -23.84 -8.69
N GLU A 41 26.09 -23.89 -8.79
CA GLU A 41 26.82 -23.08 -9.77
C GLU A 41 26.37 -23.43 -11.20
N GLY A 42 26.05 -22.40 -11.99
CA GLY A 42 25.57 -22.57 -13.37
C GLY A 42 24.07 -22.88 -13.50
N VAL A 43 23.35 -23.04 -12.41
CA VAL A 43 21.89 -23.23 -12.40
C VAL A 43 21.22 -21.92 -11.96
N PRO A 44 20.34 -21.34 -12.78
CA PRO A 44 19.61 -20.14 -12.37
C PRO A 44 18.77 -20.39 -11.10
N GLU A 45 18.71 -19.40 -10.22
CA GLU A 45 17.83 -19.43 -9.07
C GLU A 45 16.37 -19.57 -9.56
N PRO A 46 15.55 -20.44 -8.93
CA PRO A 46 14.16 -20.62 -9.35
C PRO A 46 13.38 -19.29 -9.26
N THR A 47 12.58 -19.00 -10.27
CA THR A 47 11.59 -17.93 -10.21
C THR A 47 10.45 -18.34 -9.28
N PRO A 48 10.01 -17.49 -8.34
CA PRO A 48 8.89 -17.83 -7.48
C PRO A 48 7.63 -18.14 -8.29
N ALA A 49 6.95 -19.24 -7.94
CA ALA A 49 5.63 -19.54 -8.48
C ALA A 49 4.59 -18.51 -7.98
N PRO A 50 3.48 -18.30 -8.71
CA PRO A 50 2.43 -17.36 -8.30
C PRO A 50 1.93 -17.60 -6.86
N GLU A 51 1.86 -18.83 -6.41
CA GLU A 51 1.42 -19.21 -5.06
C GLU A 51 2.37 -18.71 -3.97
N VAL A 52 3.65 -18.58 -4.27
CA VAL A 52 4.66 -18.03 -3.35
C VAL A 52 4.36 -16.56 -3.07
N TYR A 53 4.00 -15.81 -4.11
CA TYR A 53 3.58 -14.42 -3.94
C TYR A 53 2.21 -14.31 -3.28
N ALA A 54 1.26 -15.17 -3.65
CA ALA A 54 -0.11 -15.12 -3.14
C ALA A 54 -0.21 -15.37 -1.63
N SER A 55 0.76 -16.07 -1.04
CA SER A 55 0.82 -16.32 0.40
C SER A 55 1.33 -15.12 1.21
N ARG A 56 1.79 -14.09 0.53
CA ARG A 56 2.40 -12.90 1.15
C ARG A 56 1.61 -11.65 0.80
N GLN A 57 1.69 -10.67 1.68
CA GLN A 57 0.97 -9.40 1.52
C GLN A 57 1.87 -8.23 1.86
N ILE A 58 1.64 -7.12 1.18
CA ILE A 58 2.15 -5.82 1.59
C ILE A 58 1.11 -5.19 2.51
N VAL A 59 1.54 -4.72 3.66
CA VAL A 59 0.69 -4.10 4.68
C VAL A 59 1.06 -2.63 4.80
N ILE A 60 0.06 -1.78 4.70
CA ILE A 60 0.23 -0.33 4.82
C ILE A 60 -0.34 0.11 6.16
N TYR A 61 0.50 0.75 6.96
CA TYR A 61 0.13 1.34 8.24
C TYR A 61 0.08 2.87 8.14
N ALA A 62 -0.69 3.48 9.01
CA ALA A 62 -0.63 4.92 9.23
C ALA A 62 0.79 5.32 9.70
N SER A 63 1.06 6.61 9.77
CA SER A 63 2.39 7.13 10.15
C SER A 63 2.89 6.69 11.52
N ASN A 64 1.98 6.24 12.40
CA ASN A 64 2.34 5.67 13.71
C ASN A 64 2.97 4.26 13.61
N GLY A 65 2.91 3.61 12.44
CA GLY A 65 3.41 2.26 12.23
C GLY A 65 2.62 1.15 12.91
N GLN A 66 1.44 1.44 13.43
CA GLN A 66 0.63 0.50 14.23
C GLN A 66 -0.78 0.32 13.69
N THR A 67 -1.41 1.39 13.19
CA THR A 67 -2.76 1.35 12.67
C THR A 67 -2.74 0.89 11.22
N GLU A 68 -3.27 -0.30 10.94
CA GLU A 68 -3.38 -0.80 9.58
C GLU A 68 -4.39 0.03 8.77
N VAL A 69 -3.93 0.55 7.64
CA VAL A 69 -4.77 1.30 6.69
C VAL A 69 -5.35 0.35 5.65
N THR A 70 -4.50 -0.46 5.06
CA THR A 70 -4.89 -1.46 4.06
C THR A 70 -3.79 -2.50 3.91
N ARG A 71 -4.14 -3.61 3.28
CA ARG A 71 -3.17 -4.61 2.83
C ARG A 71 -3.55 -5.08 1.44
N MET A 72 -2.56 -5.50 0.68
CA MET A 72 -2.77 -5.96 -0.67
C MET A 72 -1.98 -7.22 -0.95
N GLN A 73 -2.53 -8.02 -1.84
CA GLN A 73 -1.84 -9.19 -2.35
C GLN A 73 -0.80 -8.77 -3.38
N ILE A 74 0.26 -9.57 -3.46
CA ILE A 74 1.27 -9.47 -4.48
C ILE A 74 0.78 -10.34 -5.65
N ASP A 75 0.83 -9.81 -6.86
CA ASP A 75 0.40 -10.56 -8.04
C ASP A 75 1.36 -11.71 -8.39
N GLY A 76 0.97 -12.56 -9.34
CA GLY A 76 1.76 -13.73 -9.72
C GLY A 76 3.11 -13.42 -10.37
N GLN A 77 3.39 -12.16 -10.65
CA GLN A 77 4.66 -11.68 -11.20
C GLN A 77 5.50 -10.92 -10.17
N GLY A 78 5.02 -10.84 -8.93
CA GLY A 78 5.70 -10.16 -7.85
C GLY A 78 5.43 -8.66 -7.75
N ASN A 79 4.47 -8.14 -8.48
CA ASN A 79 4.16 -6.72 -8.46
C ASN A 79 3.02 -6.40 -7.51
N TYR A 80 3.05 -5.21 -6.94
CA TYR A 80 1.95 -4.66 -6.16
C TYR A 80 1.72 -3.19 -6.53
N ARG A 81 0.49 -2.75 -6.37
CA ARG A 81 0.09 -1.37 -6.63
C ARG A 81 -1.11 -1.01 -5.78
N VAL A 82 -1.09 0.18 -5.19
CA VAL A 82 -2.22 0.70 -4.42
C VAL A 82 -2.31 2.21 -4.58
N GLU A 83 -3.53 2.69 -4.66
CA GLU A 83 -3.84 4.12 -4.59
C GLU A 83 -4.14 4.48 -3.14
N LEU A 84 -3.45 5.50 -2.64
CA LEU A 84 -3.56 5.95 -1.26
C LEU A 84 -3.83 7.45 -1.19
N PRO A 85 -4.61 7.92 -0.21
CA PRO A 85 -4.68 9.34 0.08
C PRO A 85 -3.29 9.93 0.34
N VAL A 86 -3.10 11.18 -0.03
CA VAL A 86 -1.86 11.92 0.25
C VAL A 86 -1.55 11.88 1.74
N GLY A 87 -0.34 11.54 2.09
CA GLY A 87 0.10 11.44 3.48
C GLY A 87 1.34 10.58 3.65
N THR A 88 1.70 10.38 4.91
CA THR A 88 2.83 9.56 5.31
C THR A 88 2.34 8.22 5.82
N TYR A 89 2.97 7.15 5.36
CA TYR A 89 2.60 5.76 5.69
C TYR A 89 3.83 4.96 6.05
N VAL A 90 3.61 3.85 6.75
CA VAL A 90 4.64 2.85 7.03
C VAL A 90 4.30 1.58 6.27
N VAL A 91 5.23 1.08 5.51
CA VAL A 91 5.07 -0.14 4.70
C VAL A 91 5.80 -1.29 5.35
N ASP A 92 5.14 -2.42 5.47
CA ASP A 92 5.72 -3.66 5.97
C ASP A 92 5.13 -4.86 5.21
N ILE A 93 5.52 -6.05 5.60
CA ILE A 93 4.99 -7.32 5.11
C ILE A 93 4.22 -8.01 6.22
N ASN A 94 3.42 -9.02 5.85
CA ASN A 94 2.61 -9.77 6.81
C ASN A 94 3.37 -10.81 7.64
N HIS A 95 4.70 -10.87 7.55
CA HIS A 95 5.61 -11.74 8.31
C HIS A 95 5.12 -13.20 8.43
N VAL A 96 5.12 -13.90 7.31
CA VAL A 96 4.79 -15.34 7.27
C VAL A 96 5.99 -16.15 7.70
N GLY A 97 5.81 -17.01 8.72
CA GLY A 97 6.90 -17.85 9.21
C GLY A 97 8.11 -17.05 9.68
N VAL A 98 9.25 -17.29 9.05
CA VAL A 98 10.52 -16.59 9.36
C VAL A 98 10.89 -15.54 8.31
N ASP A 99 9.96 -15.19 7.45
CA ASP A 99 10.17 -14.15 6.44
C ASP A 99 10.63 -12.84 7.07
N MET A 100 11.65 -12.26 6.50
CA MET A 100 12.17 -10.96 6.88
C MET A 100 12.40 -10.09 5.65
N ALA A 101 12.14 -8.81 5.79
CA ALA A 101 12.49 -7.82 4.79
C ALA A 101 13.41 -6.78 5.44
N LYS A 102 14.66 -6.75 4.99
CA LYS A 102 15.74 -6.03 5.65
C LYS A 102 15.50 -4.52 5.75
N GLU A 103 14.79 -3.95 4.77
CA GLU A 103 14.51 -2.53 4.69
C GLU A 103 13.16 -2.14 5.28
N LEU A 104 12.36 -3.12 5.71
CA LEU A 104 11.03 -2.89 6.27
C LEU A 104 11.04 -3.05 7.81
N PRO A 105 10.19 -2.35 8.52
CA PRO A 105 9.22 -1.37 8.03
C PRO A 105 9.89 -0.10 7.50
N LYS A 106 9.29 0.50 6.48
CA LYS A 106 9.80 1.73 5.85
C LYS A 106 8.73 2.80 5.76
N THR A 107 9.09 4.01 6.13
CA THR A 107 8.22 5.18 5.98
C THR A 107 8.27 5.71 4.55
N VAL A 108 7.11 5.92 3.95
CA VAL A 108 6.97 6.48 2.61
C VAL A 108 6.02 7.68 2.64
N GLU A 109 6.23 8.61 1.73
CA GLU A 109 5.37 9.77 1.56
C GLU A 109 4.62 9.65 0.23
N ILE A 110 3.29 9.72 0.30
CA ILE A 110 2.42 9.69 -0.88
C ILE A 110 2.05 11.12 -1.23
N LYS A 111 2.36 11.51 -2.46
CA LYS A 111 2.12 12.85 -3.00
C LYS A 111 1.06 12.81 -4.08
N SER A 112 0.27 13.88 -4.15
CA SER A 112 -0.83 13.99 -5.11
C SER A 112 -0.36 13.82 -6.55
N GLY A 113 -1.03 12.92 -7.28
CA GLY A 113 -0.78 12.65 -8.69
C GLY A 113 0.57 12.03 -9.00
N GLN A 114 1.31 11.58 -7.98
CA GLN A 114 2.64 10.99 -8.15
C GLN A 114 2.64 9.50 -7.87
N VAL A 115 3.57 8.79 -8.52
CA VAL A 115 3.86 7.39 -8.27
C VAL A 115 5.10 7.31 -7.39
N THR A 116 4.95 6.67 -6.23
CA THR A 116 6.07 6.35 -5.34
C THR A 116 6.41 4.88 -5.54
N ARG A 117 7.66 4.60 -5.84
CA ARG A 117 8.13 3.23 -6.05
C ARG A 117 8.89 2.73 -4.83
N LEU A 118 8.50 1.56 -4.34
CA LEU A 118 9.21 0.84 -3.28
C LEU A 118 9.31 -0.63 -3.65
N ASP A 119 10.50 -1.07 -4.04
CA ASP A 119 10.80 -2.48 -4.25
C ASP A 119 11.15 -3.14 -2.90
N VAL A 120 10.69 -4.36 -2.73
CA VAL A 120 10.80 -5.10 -1.47
C VAL A 120 11.55 -6.41 -1.73
N GLU A 121 12.50 -6.72 -0.87
CA GLU A 121 13.22 -7.99 -0.90
C GLU A 121 12.88 -8.79 0.37
N ILE A 122 12.27 -9.95 0.19
CA ILE A 122 11.89 -10.85 1.28
C ILE A 122 12.90 -11.98 1.39
N ASP A 123 13.52 -12.12 2.55
CA ASP A 123 14.38 -13.26 2.91
C ASP A 123 13.50 -14.32 3.57
N THR A 124 13.42 -15.49 2.96
CA THR A 124 12.63 -16.62 3.46
C THR A 124 13.28 -17.33 4.65
N GLY A 125 14.54 -17.04 4.94
CA GLY A 125 15.29 -17.72 5.99
C GLY A 125 15.77 -19.12 5.62
N ILE A 126 15.54 -19.59 4.42
CA ILE A 126 16.05 -20.88 3.94
C ILE A 126 17.56 -20.79 3.78
N ARG A 127 18.28 -21.74 4.44
CA ARG A 127 19.75 -21.82 4.43
C ARG A 127 20.21 -23.23 4.09
#